data_25873228a47b46b47476038e71800f57
#
_entry.id   25873228a47b46b47476038e71800f57
#
_cell.length_a   1.000
_cell.length_b   1.000
_cell.length_c   1.000
_cell.angle_alpha   90.00
_cell.angle_beta   90.00
_cell.angle_gamma   90.00
#
_symmetry.space_group_name_H-M   'P 1'
#
loop_
_entity.id
_entity.type
_entity.pdbx_description
1 polymer ?
#
loop_
_entity_poly.entity_id
_entity_poly.type
_entity_poly.pdbx_seq_one_letter_code
_entity_poly.pdbx_strand_id
1 'polypeptide(L)'
;MIFREVFGAIFGLMIIGAWYMETYLDTTFSSNSRIITSRMSSSARSQATTRPLVGLGFFICSIGEAIYDLSSYYIVTGILIVTGLLCFLIAAIYHFFPLPVPRWADARYQYMKRHGMLDENGDPLDFDEEGSDPPR
;
A
#
# COMPACT_ATOMS: atom_id res chain seq x y z
N MET A 1 7.27 -8.77 26.93
CA MET A 1 6.39 -7.68 26.48
C MET A 1 6.96 -6.98 25.26
N ILE A 2 8.21 -6.54 25.29
CA ILE A 2 8.89 -5.89 24.14
C ILE A 2 8.85 -6.71 22.83
N PHE A 3 8.76 -8.02 22.89
CA PHE A 3 8.72 -8.90 21.72
C PHE A 3 7.49 -8.68 20.83
N ARG A 4 6.33 -8.41 21.42
CA ARG A 4 5.07 -8.20 20.67
C ARG A 4 5.12 -6.90 19.90
N GLU A 5 5.58 -5.83 20.54
CA GLU A 5 5.69 -4.50 19.96
C GLU A 5 6.74 -4.47 18.83
N VAL A 6 7.90 -5.08 19.04
CA VAL A 6 8.94 -5.22 18.03
C VAL A 6 8.46 -6.06 16.85
N PHE A 7 7.79 -7.17 17.12
CA PHE A 7 7.24 -8.02 16.07
C PHE A 7 6.16 -7.27 15.25
N GLY A 8 5.25 -6.56 15.90
CA GLY A 8 4.23 -5.77 15.21
C GLY A 8 4.83 -4.63 14.36
N ALA A 9 5.86 -3.96 14.87
CA ALA A 9 6.56 -2.92 14.11
C ALA A 9 7.29 -3.49 12.89
N ILE A 10 8.02 -4.59 13.05
CA ILE A 10 8.70 -5.28 11.94
C ILE A 10 7.69 -5.77 10.91
N PHE A 11 6.60 -6.38 11.35
CA PHE A 11 5.54 -6.86 10.48
C PHE A 11 4.91 -5.73 9.66
N GLY A 12 4.61 -4.60 10.31
CA GLY A 12 4.12 -3.40 9.63
C GLY A 12 5.09 -2.88 8.58
N LEU A 13 6.38 -2.80 8.91
CA LEU A 13 7.42 -2.39 7.97
C LEU A 13 7.58 -3.38 6.80
N MET A 14 7.46 -4.67 7.04
CA MET A 14 7.52 -5.68 5.97
C MET A 14 6.36 -5.51 4.98
N ILE A 15 5.16 -5.26 5.47
CA ILE A 15 3.98 -5.00 4.60
C ILE A 15 4.20 -3.74 3.75
N ILE A 16 4.66 -2.65 4.37
CA ILE A 16 4.96 -1.39 3.66
C ILE A 16 6.09 -1.61 2.64
N GLY A 17 7.15 -2.29 3.03
CA GLY A 17 8.28 -2.60 2.16
C GLY A 17 7.88 -3.44 0.96
N ALA A 18 7.08 -4.48 1.15
CA ALA A 18 6.56 -5.31 0.07
C ALA A 18 5.68 -4.50 -0.90
N TRP A 19 4.78 -3.66 -0.36
CA TRP A 19 3.98 -2.75 -1.18
C TRP A 19 4.83 -1.76 -1.96
N TYR A 20 5.86 -1.17 -1.32
CA TYR A 20 6.77 -0.22 -1.95
C TYR A 20 7.55 -0.88 -3.11
N MET A 21 8.07 -2.08 -2.87
CA MET A 21 8.77 -2.85 -3.90
C MET A 21 7.85 -3.18 -5.09
N GLU A 22 6.60 -3.55 -4.83
CA GLU A 22 5.62 -3.85 -5.87
C GLU A 22 5.24 -2.60 -6.69
N THR A 23 5.14 -1.45 -6.03
CA THR A 23 4.65 -0.21 -6.65
C THR A 23 5.75 0.56 -7.36
N TYR A 24 6.95 0.66 -6.77
CA TYR A 24 8.00 1.56 -7.22
C TYR A 24 9.24 0.89 -7.80
N LEU A 25 9.43 -0.42 -7.58
CA LEU A 25 10.60 -1.14 -8.06
C LEU A 25 10.21 -2.14 -9.17
N ASP A 26 11.01 -2.16 -10.24
CA ASP A 26 10.88 -3.12 -11.33
C ASP A 26 11.78 -4.35 -11.04
N THR A 27 11.38 -5.15 -10.04
CA THR A 27 12.04 -6.40 -9.70
C THR A 27 11.27 -7.60 -10.26
N THR A 28 11.90 -8.76 -10.33
CA THR A 28 11.24 -10.02 -10.70
C THR A 28 10.05 -10.32 -9.77
N PHE A 29 10.20 -9.98 -8.48
CA PHE A 29 9.12 -10.10 -7.50
C PHE A 29 7.93 -9.20 -7.86
N SER A 30 8.20 -7.94 -8.23
CA SER A 30 7.14 -7.00 -8.59
C SER A 30 6.41 -7.40 -9.87
N SER A 31 7.11 -7.93 -10.87
CA SER A 31 6.49 -8.40 -12.11
C SER A 31 5.60 -9.61 -11.88
N ASN A 32 6.04 -10.59 -11.08
CA ASN A 32 5.24 -11.75 -10.71
C ASN A 32 4.01 -11.37 -9.88
N SER A 33 4.18 -10.46 -8.93
CA SER A 33 3.08 -9.94 -8.12
C SER A 33 2.04 -9.22 -8.98
N ARG A 34 2.46 -8.40 -9.95
CA ARG A 34 1.55 -7.73 -10.90
C ARG A 34 0.78 -8.71 -11.76
N ILE A 35 1.41 -9.77 -12.25
CA ILE A 35 0.75 -10.82 -13.04
C ILE A 35 -0.32 -11.52 -12.20
N ILE A 36 -0.01 -11.89 -10.97
CA ILE A 36 -0.96 -12.51 -10.05
C ILE A 36 -2.10 -11.54 -9.74
N THR A 37 -1.79 -10.30 -9.44
CA THR A 37 -2.76 -9.26 -9.10
C THR A 37 -3.67 -8.90 -10.29
N SER A 38 -3.15 -8.90 -11.51
CA SER A 38 -3.95 -8.63 -12.72
C SER A 38 -4.96 -9.73 -13.03
N ARG A 39 -4.67 -10.97 -12.64
CA ARG A 39 -5.58 -12.12 -12.79
C ARG A 39 -6.65 -12.19 -11.68
N MET A 40 -6.39 -11.59 -10.55
CA MET A 40 -7.34 -11.46 -9.45
C MET A 40 -8.14 -10.17 -9.68
N SER A 41 -9.35 -10.28 -10.20
CA SER A 41 -10.49 -9.37 -10.28
C SER A 41 -10.34 -7.94 -9.67
N SER A 42 -11.24 -7.02 -9.97
CA SER A 42 -11.33 -5.61 -9.53
C SER A 42 -11.03 -5.34 -8.03
N SER A 43 -11.17 -6.34 -7.17
CA SER A 43 -10.77 -6.35 -5.75
C SER A 43 -9.24 -6.09 -5.55
N ALA A 44 -8.40 -6.42 -6.52
CA ALA A 44 -6.97 -6.24 -6.41
C ALA A 44 -6.53 -4.75 -6.43
N ARG A 45 -7.31 -3.87 -7.08
CA ARG A 45 -7.04 -2.44 -7.08
C ARG A 45 -7.26 -1.81 -5.70
N SER A 46 -8.29 -2.22 -4.96
CA SER A 46 -8.52 -1.73 -3.61
C SER A 46 -7.42 -2.16 -2.65
N GLN A 47 -6.82 -3.33 -2.85
CA GLN A 47 -5.71 -3.83 -2.04
C GLN A 47 -4.44 -2.98 -2.16
N ALA A 48 -4.23 -2.29 -3.27
CA ALA A 48 -3.07 -1.41 -3.46
C ALA A 48 -3.02 -0.27 -2.43
N THR A 49 -4.17 0.26 -2.05
CA THR A 49 -4.27 1.28 -0.99
C THR A 49 -4.40 0.66 0.40
N THR A 50 -5.09 -0.46 0.51
CA THR A 50 -5.30 -1.16 1.79
C THR A 50 -3.99 -1.65 2.40
N ARG A 51 -3.08 -2.24 1.61
CA ARG A 51 -1.82 -2.78 2.11
C ARG A 51 -0.94 -1.77 2.85
N PRO A 52 -0.60 -0.59 2.27
CA PRO A 52 0.24 0.38 2.97
C PRO A 52 -0.45 0.94 4.22
N LEU A 53 -1.77 1.12 4.20
CA LEU A 53 -2.52 1.59 5.35
C LEU A 53 -2.54 0.58 6.49
N VAL A 54 -2.71 -0.71 6.19
CA VAL A 54 -2.63 -1.78 7.18
C VAL A 54 -1.22 -1.86 7.78
N GLY A 55 -0.18 -1.84 6.95
CA GLY A 55 1.21 -1.84 7.42
C GLY A 55 1.51 -0.64 8.31
N LEU A 56 1.06 0.56 7.92
CA LEU A 56 1.22 1.77 8.71
C LEU A 56 0.45 1.70 10.03
N GLY A 57 -0.76 1.16 10.02
CA GLY A 57 -1.57 0.95 11.22
C GLY A 57 -0.86 0.04 12.24
N PHE A 58 -0.34 -1.10 11.80
CA PHE A 58 0.46 -1.99 12.66
C PHE A 58 1.70 -1.30 13.22
N PHE A 59 2.43 -0.59 12.40
CA PHE A 59 3.64 0.12 12.81
C PHE A 59 3.35 1.18 13.87
N ILE A 60 2.36 2.05 13.64
CA ILE A 60 1.99 3.13 14.57
C ILE A 60 1.43 2.58 15.88
N CYS A 61 0.56 1.56 15.84
CA CYS A 61 0.03 0.95 17.05
C CYS A 61 1.14 0.31 17.88
N SER A 62 2.09 -0.39 17.25
CA SER A 62 3.22 -1.02 17.94
C SER A 62 4.13 0.00 18.61
N ILE A 63 4.38 1.15 17.98
CA ILE A 63 5.12 2.26 18.61
C ILE A 63 4.34 2.82 19.79
N GLY A 64 3.02 3.00 19.64
CA GLY A 64 2.16 3.47 20.72
C GLY A 64 2.22 2.56 21.96
N GLU A 65 2.13 1.25 21.75
CA GLU A 65 2.26 0.27 22.84
C GLU A 65 3.65 0.30 23.47
N ALA A 66 4.72 0.38 22.67
CA ALA A 66 6.10 0.48 23.19
C ALA A 66 6.32 1.73 24.03
N ILE A 67 5.78 2.88 23.64
CA ILE A 67 5.85 4.12 24.41
C ILE A 67 5.07 3.98 25.72
N TYR A 68 3.93 3.33 25.71
CA TYR A 68 3.16 3.05 26.91
C TYR A 68 3.97 2.23 27.94
N ASP A 69 4.58 1.14 27.49
CA ASP A 69 5.35 0.24 28.35
C ASP A 69 6.63 0.90 28.91
N LEU A 70 7.27 1.79 28.12
CA LEU A 70 8.53 2.42 28.51
C LEU A 70 8.35 3.69 29.35
N SER A 71 7.32 4.47 29.13
CA SER A 71 7.28 5.86 29.62
C SER A 71 5.95 6.26 30.26
N SER A 72 4.91 5.42 30.20
CA SER A 72 3.57 5.71 30.72
C SER A 72 2.95 7.03 30.22
N TYR A 73 3.36 7.51 29.04
CA TYR A 73 2.79 8.71 28.41
C TYR A 73 1.43 8.41 27.78
N TYR A 74 0.39 8.36 28.57
CA TYR A 74 -0.97 7.97 28.17
C TYR A 74 -1.54 8.79 27.01
N ILE A 75 -1.26 10.10 26.97
CA ILE A 75 -1.78 10.99 25.93
C ILE A 75 -1.14 10.68 24.58
N VAL A 76 0.19 10.55 24.53
CA VAL A 76 0.93 10.24 23.30
C VAL A 76 0.54 8.86 22.79
N THR A 77 0.49 7.87 23.67
CA THR A 77 0.02 6.52 23.36
C THR A 77 -1.40 6.54 22.81
N GLY A 78 -2.31 7.25 23.44
CA GLY A 78 -3.69 7.37 23.00
C GLY A 78 -3.79 7.95 21.57
N ILE A 79 -3.05 9.01 21.28
CA ILE A 79 -3.02 9.62 19.94
C ILE A 79 -2.49 8.64 18.90
N LEU A 80 -1.41 7.91 19.19
CA LEU A 80 -0.83 6.95 18.27
C LEU A 80 -1.78 5.77 18.00
N ILE A 81 -2.39 5.21 19.04
CA ILE A 81 -3.35 4.11 18.89
C ILE A 81 -4.57 4.57 18.07
N VAL A 82 -5.14 5.73 18.37
CA VAL A 82 -6.26 6.27 17.59
C VAL A 82 -5.86 6.48 16.13
N THR A 83 -4.68 7.01 15.87
CA THR A 83 -4.16 7.21 14.50
C THR A 83 -4.00 5.87 13.77
N GLY A 84 -3.45 4.86 14.43
CA GLY A 84 -3.33 3.51 13.86
C GLY A 84 -4.69 2.88 13.56
N LEU A 85 -5.67 3.03 14.46
CA LEU A 85 -7.04 2.56 14.24
C LEU A 85 -7.73 3.28 13.08
N LEU A 86 -7.47 4.59 12.90
CA LEU A 86 -7.96 5.33 11.73
C LEU A 86 -7.37 4.78 10.43
N CYS A 87 -6.09 4.41 10.42
CA CYS A 87 -5.49 3.75 9.25
C CYS A 87 -6.20 2.44 8.91
N PHE A 88 -6.53 1.61 9.91
CA PHE A 88 -7.30 0.38 9.69
C PHE A 88 -8.72 0.65 9.22
N LEU A 89 -9.39 1.68 9.76
CA LEU A 89 -10.73 2.06 9.33
C LEU A 89 -10.73 2.51 7.87
N ILE A 90 -9.79 3.36 7.46
CA ILE A 90 -9.64 3.79 6.07
C ILE A 90 -9.32 2.60 5.17
N ALA A 91 -8.42 1.71 5.60
CA ALA A 91 -8.10 0.48 4.88
C ALA A 91 -9.34 -0.40 4.69
N ALA A 92 -10.19 -0.55 5.71
CA ALA A 92 -11.44 -1.29 5.63
C ALA A 92 -12.42 -0.64 4.64
N ILE A 93 -12.54 0.70 4.63
CA ILE A 93 -13.37 1.42 3.68
C ILE A 93 -12.91 1.13 2.25
N TYR A 94 -11.61 1.22 1.96
CA TYR A 94 -11.06 0.88 0.65
C TYR A 94 -11.21 -0.59 0.28
N HIS A 95 -11.28 -1.47 1.27
CA HIS A 95 -11.48 -2.90 1.03
C HIS A 95 -12.92 -3.24 0.64
N PHE A 96 -13.89 -2.66 1.34
CA PHE A 96 -15.31 -2.98 1.15
C PHE A 96 -16.01 -2.14 0.07
N PHE A 97 -15.51 -0.94 -0.20
CA PHE A 97 -16.09 -0.04 -1.19
C PHE A 97 -15.18 0.10 -2.41
N PRO A 98 -15.71 0.05 -3.65
CA PRO A 98 -14.93 0.22 -4.87
C PRO A 98 -14.54 1.69 -5.09
N LEU A 99 -13.72 2.23 -4.21
CA LEU A 99 -13.23 3.59 -4.32
C LEU A 99 -12.12 3.69 -5.38
N PRO A 100 -11.98 4.85 -6.05
CA PRO A 100 -10.89 5.08 -6.98
C PRO A 100 -9.54 5.02 -6.25
N VAL A 101 -8.60 4.26 -6.81
CA VAL A 101 -7.24 4.15 -6.25
C VAL A 101 -6.50 5.45 -6.53
N PRO A 102 -5.91 6.10 -5.52
CA PRO A 102 -5.11 7.29 -5.74
C PRO A 102 -3.86 6.95 -6.58
N ARG A 103 -3.45 7.88 -7.45
CA ARG A 103 -2.33 7.68 -8.40
C ARG A 103 -1.01 7.26 -7.72
N TRP A 104 -0.76 7.72 -6.50
CA TRP A 104 0.44 7.36 -5.74
C TRP A 104 0.47 5.89 -5.28
N ALA A 105 -0.69 5.28 -5.09
CA ALA A 105 -0.80 3.87 -4.65
C ALA A 105 -1.02 2.91 -5.83
N ASP A 106 -1.31 3.42 -7.03
CA ASP A 106 -1.56 2.60 -8.22
C ASP A 106 -0.25 2.15 -8.86
N ALA A 107 0.11 0.89 -8.65
CA ALA A 107 1.31 0.29 -9.22
C ALA A 107 1.32 0.35 -10.75
N ARG A 108 0.16 0.21 -11.40
CA ARG A 108 0.03 0.30 -12.86
C ARG A 108 0.34 1.71 -13.35
N TYR A 109 -0.22 2.72 -12.71
CA TYR A 109 0.06 4.12 -13.03
C TYR A 109 1.53 4.47 -12.85
N GLN A 110 2.15 4.05 -11.74
CA GLN A 110 3.56 4.29 -11.46
C GLN A 110 4.47 3.58 -12.49
N TYR A 111 4.11 2.38 -12.91
CA TYR A 111 4.81 1.67 -13.97
C TYR A 111 4.74 2.43 -15.30
N MET A 112 3.54 2.86 -15.72
CA MET A 112 3.34 3.63 -16.96
C MET A 112 4.11 4.95 -16.93
N LYS A 113 4.10 5.64 -15.78
CA LYS A 113 4.85 6.88 -15.59
C LYS A 113 6.36 6.68 -15.79
N ARG A 114 6.93 5.60 -15.26
CA ARG A 114 8.35 5.30 -15.40
C ARG A 114 8.76 4.92 -16.81
N HIS A 115 7.86 4.32 -17.56
CA HIS A 115 8.11 3.86 -18.94
C HIS A 115 7.65 4.85 -20.02
N GLY A 116 7.25 6.06 -19.65
CA GLY A 116 6.86 7.10 -20.60
C GLY A 116 5.54 6.81 -21.34
N MET A 117 4.65 6.02 -20.75
CA MET A 117 3.36 5.61 -21.31
C MET A 117 2.21 6.56 -20.92
N LEU A 118 2.51 7.80 -20.53
CA LEU A 118 1.53 8.82 -20.20
C LEU A 118 1.47 9.85 -21.34
N ASP A 119 0.28 10.45 -21.54
CA ASP A 119 0.10 11.58 -22.45
C ASP A 119 0.67 12.89 -21.87
N GLU A 120 0.56 13.98 -22.62
CA GLU A 120 1.03 15.31 -22.18
C GLU A 120 0.33 15.82 -20.92
N ASN A 121 -0.88 15.32 -20.63
CA ASN A 121 -1.67 15.68 -19.45
C ASN A 121 -1.36 14.77 -18.24
N GLY A 122 -0.53 13.75 -18.41
CA GLY A 122 -0.20 12.77 -17.38
C GLY A 122 -1.27 11.70 -17.19
N ASP A 123 -2.15 11.51 -18.17
CA ASP A 123 -3.13 10.43 -18.19
C ASP A 123 -2.58 9.22 -18.96
N PRO A 124 -2.98 7.99 -18.59
CA PRO A 124 -2.58 6.79 -19.30
C PRO A 124 -2.99 6.87 -20.76
N LEU A 125 -2.06 6.56 -21.66
CA LEU A 125 -2.40 6.41 -23.09
C LEU A 125 -3.43 5.29 -23.21
N ASP A 126 -4.59 5.61 -23.82
CA ASP A 126 -5.57 4.61 -24.21
C ASP A 126 -4.96 3.79 -25.36
N PHE A 127 -4.42 2.64 -25.03
CA PHE A 127 -4.16 1.60 -26.01
C PHE A 127 -5.52 0.95 -26.29
N ASP A 128 -6.13 1.31 -27.40
CA ASP A 128 -7.32 0.66 -27.90
C ASP A 128 -7.10 -0.86 -27.85
N GLU A 129 -8.05 -1.60 -27.32
CA GLU A 129 -7.98 -3.05 -27.12
C GLU A 129 -7.83 -3.87 -28.42
N GLU A 130 -7.68 -3.21 -29.56
CA GLU A 130 -7.41 -3.82 -30.84
C GLU A 130 -5.90 -3.96 -31.11
N GLY A 131 -5.32 -5.00 -30.54
CA GLY A 131 -4.29 -5.79 -31.19
C GLY A 131 -2.93 -5.15 -31.52
N SER A 132 -2.54 -4.07 -30.90
CA SER A 132 -1.16 -3.58 -31.04
C SER A 132 -0.31 -4.02 -29.85
N ASP A 133 0.55 -4.99 -30.11
CA ASP A 133 1.68 -5.30 -29.23
C ASP A 133 2.40 -4.00 -28.84
N PRO A 134 2.80 -3.83 -27.58
CA PRO A 134 3.60 -2.68 -27.17
C PRO A 134 4.88 -2.65 -28.02
N PRO A 135 5.34 -1.47 -28.44
CA PRO A 135 6.59 -1.36 -29.17
C PRO A 135 7.71 -1.98 -28.34
N ARG A 136 8.39 -2.95 -28.94
CA ARG A 136 9.53 -3.66 -28.36
C ARG A 136 10.72 -2.75 -28.19
#